data_4ebbfff83191fb7600f935802b658510
#
_entry.id   4ebbfff83191fb7600f935802b658510
#
_cell.length_a   1.000
_cell.length_b   1.000
_cell.length_c   1.000
_cell.angle_alpha   90.00
_cell.angle_beta   90.00
_cell.angle_gamma   90.00
#
_symmetry.space_group_name_H-M   'P 1'
#
loop_
_entity.id
_entity.type
_entity.pdbx_description
1 polymer ?
#
loop_
_entity_poly.entity_id
_entity_poly.type
_entity_poly.pdbx_seq_one_letter_code
_entity_poly.pdbx_strand_id
1 'polypeptide(L)'
;PRINKKILELCKPNVKLIYAGKIKERKACTQSEINEWLLKYSKKKKKVLRLKGGDVSFFSRVSQEIDFLKKNKVKTEIFSGITSSQASLQKAKSNFFNKSNFCNFITGHKIIKKNKEVNYSQICKNKGKIIIYMGVGQISMIVSKLILNGINENEKVTLIENASKQSEKLFFTTLKKCPT
;
A
#
# COMPACT_ATOMS: atom_id res chain seq x y z
N PRO A 1 -7.28 -8.44 -7.68
CA PRO A 1 -6.46 -8.85 -6.54
C PRO A 1 -5.09 -8.19 -6.63
N ARG A 2 -4.59 -7.74 -5.46
CA ARG A 2 -3.25 -7.11 -5.38
C ARG A 2 -2.13 -8.13 -5.31
N ILE A 3 -2.45 -9.39 -5.11
CA ILE A 3 -1.52 -10.51 -4.94
C ILE A 3 -1.33 -11.22 -6.28
N ASN A 4 -0.09 -11.61 -6.59
CA ASN A 4 0.18 -12.43 -7.76
C ASN A 4 -0.42 -13.83 -7.54
N LYS A 5 -1.19 -14.32 -8.50
CA LYS A 5 -1.86 -15.64 -8.41
C LYS A 5 -0.86 -16.80 -8.24
N LYS A 6 0.35 -16.68 -8.80
CA LYS A 6 1.42 -17.70 -8.65
C LYS A 6 1.76 -18.01 -7.17
N ILE A 7 1.56 -17.06 -6.25
CA ILE A 7 1.76 -17.33 -4.82
C ILE A 7 0.76 -18.37 -4.29
N LEU A 8 -0.42 -18.44 -4.86
CA LEU A 8 -1.44 -19.41 -4.44
C LEU A 8 -1.10 -20.84 -4.89
N GLU A 9 -0.25 -20.99 -5.90
CA GLU A 9 0.25 -22.29 -6.38
C GLU A 9 1.17 -22.97 -5.36
N LEU A 10 1.76 -22.19 -4.43
CA LEU A 10 2.56 -22.70 -3.31
C LEU A 10 1.71 -23.28 -2.17
N CYS A 11 0.40 -23.11 -2.21
CA CYS A 11 -0.48 -23.67 -1.23
C CYS A 11 -0.64 -25.19 -1.42
N LYS A 12 -0.78 -25.91 -0.30
CA LYS A 12 -1.14 -27.34 -0.37
C LYS A 12 -2.50 -27.53 -1.05
N PRO A 13 -2.75 -28.65 -1.74
CA PRO A 13 -3.99 -28.85 -2.51
C PRO A 13 -5.27 -28.69 -1.69
N ASN A 14 -5.25 -29.08 -0.41
CA ASN A 14 -6.42 -29.05 0.49
C ASN A 14 -6.57 -27.73 1.27
N VAL A 15 -5.87 -26.67 0.92
CA VAL A 15 -6.00 -25.38 1.60
C VAL A 15 -7.28 -24.68 1.19
N LYS A 16 -8.09 -24.30 2.16
CA LYS A 16 -9.25 -23.45 1.91
C LYS A 16 -8.83 -22.02 1.64
N LEU A 17 -9.02 -21.57 0.42
CA LEU A 17 -8.78 -20.19 0.01
C LEU A 17 -10.03 -19.34 0.24
N ILE A 18 -9.86 -18.21 0.95
CA ILE A 18 -10.93 -17.24 1.21
C ILE A 18 -10.51 -15.90 0.61
N TYR A 19 -11.30 -15.41 -0.33
CA TYR A 19 -11.03 -14.13 -0.97
C TYR A 19 -11.61 -12.98 -0.14
N ALA A 20 -10.72 -12.15 0.42
CA ALA A 20 -11.07 -10.99 1.26
C ALA A 20 -10.86 -9.63 0.56
N GLY A 21 -10.76 -9.61 -0.76
CA GLY A 21 -10.51 -8.42 -1.56
C GLY A 21 -11.79 -7.79 -2.14
N LYS A 22 -11.63 -6.64 -2.80
CA LYS A 22 -12.70 -6.02 -3.58
C LYS A 22 -12.80 -6.71 -4.95
N ILE A 23 -13.99 -7.16 -5.32
CA ILE A 23 -14.33 -7.62 -6.68
C ILE A 23 -15.29 -6.58 -7.26
N LYS A 24 -15.18 -6.27 -8.55
CA LYS A 24 -16.00 -5.24 -9.22
C LYS A 24 -17.51 -5.45 -9.03
N GLU A 25 -17.95 -6.69 -8.89
CA GLU A 25 -19.38 -7.08 -8.84
C GLU A 25 -19.87 -7.51 -7.45
N ARG A 26 -19.00 -7.53 -6.42
CA ARG A 26 -19.38 -7.91 -5.06
C ARG A 26 -19.01 -6.82 -4.07
N LYS A 27 -19.91 -6.61 -3.10
CA LYS A 27 -19.63 -5.74 -1.95
C LYS A 27 -18.28 -6.11 -1.32
N ALA A 28 -17.40 -5.12 -1.20
CA ALA A 28 -16.09 -5.34 -0.59
C ALA A 28 -16.26 -5.81 0.86
N CYS A 29 -15.48 -6.83 1.27
CA CYS A 29 -15.44 -7.22 2.66
C CYS A 29 -15.02 -6.05 3.53
N THR A 30 -15.75 -5.83 4.59
CA THR A 30 -15.41 -4.84 5.63
C THR A 30 -14.22 -5.34 6.44
N GLN A 31 -13.54 -4.42 7.13
CA GLN A 31 -12.46 -4.82 8.03
C GLN A 31 -12.98 -5.68 9.19
N SER A 32 -14.21 -5.46 9.65
CA SER A 32 -14.86 -6.28 10.69
C SER A 32 -15.03 -7.72 10.22
N GLU A 33 -15.61 -7.93 9.05
CA GLU A 33 -15.78 -9.27 8.48
C GLU A 33 -14.45 -10.03 8.35
N ILE A 34 -13.40 -9.34 7.91
CA ILE A 34 -12.05 -9.93 7.83
C ILE A 34 -11.55 -10.34 9.21
N ASN A 35 -11.70 -9.48 10.20
CA ASN A 35 -11.29 -9.75 11.58
C ASN A 35 -12.04 -10.96 12.16
N GLU A 36 -13.35 -11.03 11.94
CA GLU A 36 -14.19 -12.14 12.38
C GLU A 36 -13.81 -13.47 11.72
N TRP A 37 -13.50 -13.46 10.42
CA TRP A 37 -13.00 -14.65 9.75
C TRP A 37 -11.67 -15.12 10.33
N LEU A 38 -10.73 -14.20 10.54
CA LEU A 38 -9.44 -14.53 11.16
C LEU A 38 -9.64 -15.18 12.52
N LEU A 39 -10.51 -14.63 13.37
CA LEU A 39 -10.85 -15.18 14.67
C LEU A 39 -11.55 -16.52 14.58
N LYS A 40 -12.56 -16.63 13.71
CA LYS A 40 -13.35 -17.86 13.52
C LYS A 40 -12.48 -19.06 13.15
N TYR A 41 -11.54 -18.84 12.21
CA TYR A 41 -10.68 -19.93 11.75
C TYR A 41 -9.54 -20.23 12.72
N SER A 42 -8.98 -19.25 13.41
CA SER A 42 -7.94 -19.47 14.42
C SER A 42 -8.46 -20.23 15.64
N LYS A 43 -9.70 -19.94 16.12
CA LYS A 43 -10.33 -20.69 17.21
C LYS A 43 -10.55 -22.18 16.89
N LYS A 44 -10.66 -22.54 15.63
CA LYS A 44 -10.75 -23.94 15.19
C LYS A 44 -9.41 -24.68 15.19
N LYS A 45 -8.41 -24.18 15.88
CA LYS A 45 -7.02 -24.71 15.94
C LYS A 45 -6.37 -24.89 14.56
N LYS A 46 -6.75 -24.07 13.57
CA LYS A 46 -6.19 -24.11 12.22
C LYS A 46 -5.08 -23.08 12.09
N LYS A 47 -4.04 -23.41 11.32
CA LYS A 47 -3.07 -22.40 10.87
C LYS A 47 -3.78 -21.51 9.85
N VAL A 48 -3.88 -20.22 10.15
CA VAL A 48 -4.52 -19.23 9.29
C VAL A 48 -3.45 -18.30 8.73
N LEU A 49 -3.29 -18.27 7.42
CA LEU A 49 -2.42 -17.34 6.74
C LEU A 49 -3.22 -16.16 6.18
N ARG A 50 -2.94 -14.97 6.65
CA ARG A 50 -3.47 -13.73 6.09
C ARG A 50 -2.51 -13.18 5.05
N LEU A 51 -2.70 -13.54 3.80
CA LEU A 51 -1.87 -13.07 2.70
C LEU A 51 -2.26 -11.65 2.27
N LYS A 52 -1.27 -10.75 2.22
CA LYS A 52 -1.42 -9.32 1.83
C LYS A 52 -0.47 -9.01 0.70
N GLY A 53 -0.78 -8.01 -0.12
CA GLY A 53 0.09 -7.58 -1.22
C GLY A 53 1.17 -6.61 -0.72
N GLY A 54 2.43 -6.95 -0.92
CA GLY A 54 3.56 -6.16 -0.47
C GLY A 54 3.92 -6.35 1.00
N ASP A 55 4.65 -5.43 1.59
CA ASP A 55 4.96 -5.45 3.01
C ASP A 55 3.76 -5.01 3.85
N VAL A 56 3.51 -5.73 4.93
CA VAL A 56 2.33 -5.50 5.77
C VAL A 56 2.44 -4.26 6.64
N SER A 57 3.64 -3.71 6.85
CA SER A 57 3.86 -2.47 7.61
C SER A 57 3.48 -1.20 6.82
N PHE A 58 3.36 -1.29 5.48
CA PHE A 58 3.02 -0.15 4.62
C PHE A 58 1.53 -0.10 4.29
N PHE A 59 0.80 0.84 4.91
CA PHE A 59 -0.61 1.19 4.63
C PHE A 59 -1.58 -0.01 4.50
N SER A 60 -1.37 -1.06 5.26
CA SER A 60 -2.06 -2.34 5.11
C SER A 60 -3.14 -2.64 6.14
N ARG A 61 -3.32 -1.78 7.15
CA ARG A 61 -4.22 -1.98 8.30
C ARG A 61 -3.88 -3.20 9.16
N VAL A 62 -2.64 -3.70 9.09
CA VAL A 62 -2.23 -4.88 9.85
C VAL A 62 -2.39 -4.69 11.37
N SER A 63 -2.10 -3.48 11.88
CA SER A 63 -2.26 -3.17 13.30
C SER A 63 -3.69 -3.44 13.79
N GLN A 64 -4.71 -3.04 13.01
CA GLN A 64 -6.12 -3.29 13.37
C GLN A 64 -6.45 -4.78 13.45
N GLU A 65 -5.90 -5.59 12.54
CA GLU A 65 -6.07 -7.05 12.53
C GLU A 65 -5.38 -7.68 13.75
N ILE A 66 -4.14 -7.26 14.05
CA ILE A 66 -3.35 -7.76 15.19
C ILE A 66 -4.01 -7.38 16.52
N ASP A 67 -4.39 -6.11 16.70
CA ASP A 67 -5.01 -5.63 17.93
C ASP A 67 -6.31 -6.38 18.22
N PHE A 68 -7.12 -6.64 17.19
CA PHE A 68 -8.34 -7.43 17.33
C PHE A 68 -8.04 -8.88 17.75
N LEU A 69 -7.07 -9.53 17.12
CA LEU A 69 -6.69 -10.91 17.43
C LEU A 69 -6.06 -11.02 18.83
N LYS A 70 -5.22 -10.06 19.22
CA LYS A 70 -4.61 -9.98 20.56
C LYS A 70 -5.66 -9.85 21.65
N LYS A 71 -6.66 -8.98 21.46
CA LYS A 71 -7.81 -8.85 22.40
C LYS A 71 -8.58 -10.18 22.56
N ASN A 72 -8.59 -11.00 21.53
CA ASN A 72 -9.21 -12.33 21.54
C ASN A 72 -8.24 -13.48 21.90
N LYS A 73 -7.07 -13.16 22.46
CA LYS A 73 -6.03 -14.12 22.92
C LYS A 73 -5.51 -15.05 21.81
N VAL A 74 -5.50 -14.58 20.55
CA VAL A 74 -4.94 -15.31 19.41
C VAL A 74 -3.49 -14.84 19.19
N LYS A 75 -2.54 -15.78 19.21
CA LYS A 75 -1.15 -15.51 18.87
C LYS A 75 -1.01 -15.26 17.37
N THR A 76 -0.25 -14.25 17.00
CA THR A 76 0.00 -13.86 15.62
C THR A 76 1.49 -13.73 15.37
N GLU A 77 1.92 -14.06 14.17
CA GLU A 77 3.27 -13.89 13.68
C GLU A 77 3.23 -13.07 12.39
N ILE A 78 4.21 -12.22 12.17
CA ILE A 78 4.30 -11.34 11.01
C ILE A 78 5.54 -11.73 10.21
N PHE A 79 5.34 -11.92 8.91
CA PHE A 79 6.41 -12.08 7.95
C PHE A 79 6.48 -10.82 7.09
N SER A 80 7.66 -10.23 7.00
CA SER A 80 7.91 -9.06 6.15
C SER A 80 7.81 -9.43 4.68
N GLY A 81 7.45 -8.45 3.87
CA GLY A 81 7.40 -8.56 2.43
C GLY A 81 8.12 -7.40 1.74
N ILE A 82 8.19 -7.43 0.43
CA ILE A 82 8.75 -6.34 -0.36
C ILE A 82 7.63 -5.35 -0.67
N THR A 83 7.75 -4.11 -0.18
CA THR A 83 6.75 -3.08 -0.49
C THR A 83 6.81 -2.67 -1.96
N SER A 84 5.67 -2.23 -2.52
CA SER A 84 5.58 -1.86 -3.93
C SER A 84 6.59 -0.78 -4.35
N SER A 85 6.88 0.18 -3.49
CA SER A 85 7.89 1.20 -3.79
C SER A 85 9.29 0.62 -3.93
N GLN A 86 9.67 -0.32 -3.07
CA GLN A 86 10.99 -0.98 -3.15
C GLN A 86 11.13 -1.79 -4.44
N ALA A 87 10.11 -2.57 -4.78
CA ALA A 87 10.08 -3.32 -6.04
C ALA A 87 10.13 -2.41 -7.26
N SER A 88 9.45 -1.25 -7.19
CA SER A 88 9.38 -0.28 -8.27
C SER A 88 10.69 0.47 -8.50
N LEU A 89 11.41 0.79 -7.43
CA LEU A 89 12.68 1.54 -7.54
C LEU A 89 13.75 0.77 -8.32
N GLN A 90 13.80 -0.55 -8.20
CA GLN A 90 14.71 -1.37 -8.99
C GLN A 90 14.49 -1.19 -10.49
N LYS A 91 13.23 -1.22 -10.92
CA LYS A 91 12.89 -1.03 -12.34
C LYS A 91 13.06 0.40 -12.82
N ALA A 92 12.79 1.36 -11.96
CA ALA A 92 13.04 2.78 -12.23
C ALA A 92 14.53 3.13 -12.17
N LYS A 93 15.43 2.17 -11.92
CA LYS A 93 16.88 2.38 -11.73
C LYS A 93 17.16 3.52 -10.74
N SER A 94 16.43 3.55 -9.64
CA SER A 94 16.48 4.60 -8.62
C SER A 94 16.62 3.99 -7.22
N ASN A 95 16.91 4.82 -6.23
CA ASN A 95 16.96 4.42 -4.83
C ASN A 95 16.17 5.42 -3.95
N PHE A 96 15.99 5.09 -2.66
CA PHE A 96 15.26 5.97 -1.72
C PHE A 96 16.04 7.23 -1.38
N PHE A 97 17.36 7.15 -1.27
CA PHE A 97 18.23 8.18 -0.67
C PHE A 97 19.26 8.70 -1.66
N ASN A 98 18.81 9.19 -2.82
CA ASN A 98 19.74 9.60 -3.88
C ASN A 98 20.48 10.91 -3.58
N LYS A 99 19.78 11.97 -3.17
CA LYS A 99 20.31 13.29 -2.91
C LYS A 99 19.94 13.86 -1.54
N SER A 100 19.32 13.06 -0.69
CA SER A 100 18.81 13.47 0.60
C SER A 100 18.79 12.31 1.55
N ASN A 101 19.01 12.57 2.83
CA ASN A 101 18.88 11.59 3.91
C ASN A 101 17.40 11.35 4.31
N PHE A 102 16.45 11.97 3.60
CA PHE A 102 15.04 11.87 3.88
C PHE A 102 14.28 11.16 2.76
N CYS A 103 13.32 10.33 3.16
CA CYS A 103 12.35 9.74 2.25
C CYS A 103 10.97 9.79 2.91
N ASN A 104 10.01 10.42 2.24
CA ASN A 104 8.66 10.61 2.75
C ASN A 104 7.73 9.57 2.12
N PHE A 105 7.12 8.72 2.95
CA PHE A 105 6.11 7.75 2.52
C PHE A 105 4.73 8.27 2.90
N ILE A 106 3.90 8.55 1.92
CA ILE A 106 2.54 9.05 2.12
C ILE A 106 1.52 8.20 1.38
N THR A 107 0.27 8.29 1.81
CA THR A 107 -0.86 7.66 1.12
C THR A 107 -1.78 8.71 0.55
N GLY A 108 -2.12 8.56 -0.74
CA GLY A 108 -3.14 9.40 -1.39
C GLY A 108 -4.57 8.97 -1.06
N HIS A 109 -4.74 7.87 -0.33
CA HIS A 109 -6.08 7.43 0.06
C HIS A 109 -6.61 8.29 1.21
N LYS A 110 -7.81 8.91 1.04
CA LYS A 110 -8.45 9.67 2.11
C LYS A 110 -8.66 8.78 3.33
N ILE A 111 -8.02 9.11 4.45
CA ILE A 111 -8.31 8.53 5.74
C ILE A 111 -9.58 9.22 6.26
N ILE A 112 -10.74 8.61 6.00
CA ILE A 112 -12.06 9.17 6.33
C ILE A 112 -12.27 9.36 7.84
N LYS A 113 -11.42 8.78 8.68
CA LYS A 113 -11.56 8.88 10.14
C LYS A 113 -10.40 9.67 10.74
N LYS A 114 -10.75 10.81 11.35
CA LYS A 114 -9.91 11.75 12.10
C LYS A 114 -8.98 12.60 11.20
N ASN A 115 -9.35 13.82 10.95
CA ASN A 115 -8.58 15.06 10.64
C ASN A 115 -7.04 14.97 10.52
N LYS A 116 -6.49 13.87 10.05
CA LYS A 116 -5.07 13.70 9.76
C LYS A 116 -4.83 13.89 8.27
N GLU A 117 -4.94 15.12 7.84
CA GLU A 117 -4.44 15.48 6.52
C GLU A 117 -2.92 15.30 6.48
N VAL A 118 -2.42 14.95 5.29
CA VAL A 118 -0.99 14.88 5.04
C VAL A 118 -0.42 16.30 5.17
N ASN A 119 0.58 16.49 6.02
CA ASN A 119 1.25 17.78 6.16
C ASN A 119 2.23 17.99 5.00
N TYR A 120 1.71 18.51 3.89
CA TYR A 120 2.49 18.76 2.68
C TYR A 120 3.60 19.80 2.91
N SER A 121 3.37 20.81 3.73
CA SER A 121 4.39 21.80 4.07
C SER A 121 5.63 21.16 4.68
N GLN A 122 5.44 20.27 5.67
CA GLN A 122 6.55 19.57 6.31
C GLN A 122 7.28 18.63 5.35
N ILE A 123 6.54 17.91 4.49
CA ILE A 123 7.10 16.98 3.50
C ILE A 123 7.98 17.72 2.49
N CYS A 124 7.52 18.87 1.99
CA CYS A 124 8.26 19.67 1.02
C CYS A 124 9.51 20.31 1.64
N LYS A 125 9.45 20.75 2.91
CA LYS A 125 10.61 21.28 3.64
C LYS A 125 11.74 20.25 3.81
N ASN A 126 11.43 18.99 3.96
CA ASN A 126 12.43 17.92 4.14
C ASN A 126 13.29 17.66 2.91
N LYS A 127 12.98 18.22 1.73
CA LYS A 127 13.73 18.06 0.48
C LYS A 127 14.10 16.60 0.12
N GLY A 128 13.38 15.64 0.65
CA GLY A 128 13.58 14.21 0.42
C GLY A 128 12.70 13.67 -0.70
N LYS A 129 12.99 12.46 -1.15
CA LYS A 129 12.12 11.76 -2.09
C LYS A 129 10.71 11.59 -1.51
N ILE A 130 9.70 11.84 -2.31
CA ILE A 130 8.31 11.68 -1.94
C ILE A 130 7.75 10.44 -2.65
N ILE A 131 7.29 9.47 -1.88
CA ILE A 131 6.72 8.22 -2.37
C ILE A 131 5.26 8.14 -1.97
N ILE A 132 4.39 8.11 -2.97
CA ILE A 132 2.96 8.22 -2.79
C ILE A 132 2.28 6.89 -3.14
N TYR A 133 1.69 6.25 -2.15
CA TYR A 133 0.89 5.05 -2.33
C TYR A 133 -0.56 5.41 -2.60
N MET A 134 -1.21 4.68 -3.49
CA MET A 134 -2.66 4.85 -3.76
C MET A 134 -3.02 6.29 -4.17
N GLY A 135 -2.10 6.99 -4.86
CA GLY A 135 -2.24 8.41 -5.19
C GLY A 135 -3.14 8.71 -6.39
N VAL A 136 -3.33 7.77 -7.31
CA VAL A 136 -3.97 8.01 -8.61
C VAL A 136 -5.38 8.64 -8.47
N GLY A 137 -6.20 8.15 -7.57
CA GLY A 137 -7.55 8.69 -7.36
C GLY A 137 -7.62 10.09 -6.76
N GLN A 138 -6.49 10.67 -6.36
CA GLN A 138 -6.37 12.02 -5.78
C GLN A 138 -5.21 12.80 -6.42
N ILE A 139 -4.76 12.39 -7.61
CA ILE A 139 -3.51 12.87 -8.20
C ILE A 139 -3.51 14.39 -8.40
N SER A 140 -4.60 14.95 -8.91
CA SER A 140 -4.72 16.41 -9.14
C SER A 140 -4.61 17.20 -7.83
N MET A 141 -5.29 16.76 -6.77
CA MET A 141 -5.22 17.38 -5.45
C MET A 141 -3.79 17.28 -4.87
N ILE A 142 -3.15 16.12 -4.99
CA ILE A 142 -1.80 15.90 -4.49
C ILE A 142 -0.80 16.82 -5.21
N VAL A 143 -0.88 16.89 -6.54
CA VAL A 143 -0.02 17.74 -7.36
C VAL A 143 -0.20 19.20 -6.97
N SER A 144 -1.44 19.70 -6.88
CA SER A 144 -1.71 21.08 -6.45
C SER A 144 -1.12 21.38 -5.07
N LYS A 145 -1.29 20.46 -4.10
CA LYS A 145 -0.73 20.64 -2.75
C LYS A 145 0.81 20.66 -2.76
N LEU A 146 1.47 19.83 -3.56
CA LEU A 146 2.93 19.80 -3.67
C LEU A 146 3.46 21.11 -4.29
N ILE A 147 2.86 21.58 -5.38
CA ILE A 147 3.25 22.83 -6.05
C ILE A 147 3.03 24.04 -5.12
N LEU A 148 1.87 24.13 -4.47
CA LEU A 148 1.55 25.20 -3.51
C LEU A 148 2.53 25.24 -2.31
N ASN A 149 3.17 24.12 -1.99
CA ASN A 149 4.19 24.05 -0.93
C ASN A 149 5.62 24.09 -1.46
N GLY A 150 5.85 24.57 -2.70
CA GLY A 150 7.14 24.93 -3.22
C GLY A 150 7.89 23.83 -3.99
N ILE A 151 7.25 22.71 -4.33
CA ILE A 151 7.85 21.75 -5.25
C ILE A 151 7.76 22.32 -6.67
N ASN A 152 8.88 22.25 -7.41
CA ASN A 152 8.93 22.70 -8.80
C ASN A 152 7.94 21.91 -9.66
N GLU A 153 7.11 22.59 -10.44
CA GLU A 153 6.13 21.97 -11.32
C GLU A 153 6.76 21.06 -12.40
N ASN A 154 8.02 21.31 -12.75
CA ASN A 154 8.80 20.50 -13.69
C ASN A 154 9.58 19.36 -13.01
N GLU A 155 9.40 19.15 -11.68
CA GLU A 155 10.02 18.03 -10.97
C GLU A 155 9.66 16.70 -11.64
N LYS A 156 10.65 15.82 -11.81
CA LYS A 156 10.47 14.52 -12.45
C LYS A 156 9.64 13.58 -11.59
N VAL A 157 8.65 12.99 -12.18
CA VAL A 157 7.75 12.03 -11.54
C VAL A 157 7.77 10.70 -12.28
N THR A 158 7.85 9.62 -11.54
CA THR A 158 7.64 8.26 -12.06
C THR A 158 6.35 7.69 -11.51
N LEU A 159 5.42 7.37 -12.39
CA LEU A 159 4.18 6.68 -12.03
C LEU A 159 4.36 5.19 -12.32
N ILE A 160 3.97 4.34 -11.37
CA ILE A 160 4.13 2.90 -11.51
C ILE A 160 2.80 2.23 -11.18
N GLU A 161 2.26 1.55 -12.16
CA GLU A 161 1.03 0.78 -12.04
C GLU A 161 1.34 -0.71 -11.95
N ASN A 162 0.61 -1.43 -11.13
CA ASN A 162 0.73 -2.90 -10.98
C ASN A 162 2.15 -3.41 -10.69
N ALA A 163 2.91 -2.70 -9.86
CA ALA A 163 4.26 -3.07 -9.47
C ALA A 163 4.41 -4.57 -9.18
N SER A 164 5.46 -5.19 -9.73
CA SER A 164 5.80 -6.63 -9.61
C SER A 164 4.81 -7.60 -10.28
N LYS A 165 3.92 -7.11 -11.14
CA LYS A 165 3.03 -7.97 -11.94
C LYS A 165 3.47 -7.98 -13.41
N GLN A 166 2.97 -8.95 -14.17
CA GLN A 166 3.17 -8.98 -15.63
C GLN A 166 2.60 -7.76 -16.34
N SER A 167 1.53 -7.16 -15.77
CA SER A 167 0.88 -5.95 -16.28
C SER A 167 1.47 -4.66 -15.68
N GLU A 168 2.72 -4.69 -15.20
CA GLU A 168 3.37 -3.50 -14.68
C GLU A 168 3.65 -2.49 -15.79
N LYS A 169 3.31 -1.22 -15.52
CA LYS A 169 3.57 -0.10 -16.42
C LYS A 169 4.33 0.99 -15.68
N LEU A 170 5.31 1.56 -16.34
CA LEU A 170 6.08 2.72 -15.87
C LEU A 170 5.81 3.91 -16.79
N PHE A 171 5.54 5.07 -16.19
CA PHE A 171 5.37 6.32 -16.90
C PHE A 171 6.30 7.36 -16.30
N PHE A 172 7.07 8.02 -17.14
CA PHE A 172 7.96 9.12 -16.75
C PHE A 172 7.35 10.44 -17.21
N THR A 173 7.20 11.38 -16.30
CA THR A 173 6.53 12.65 -16.56
C THR A 173 7.09 13.74 -15.64
N THR A 174 6.46 14.90 -15.63
CA THR A 174 6.71 15.98 -14.67
C THR A 174 5.49 16.18 -13.77
N LEU A 175 5.68 16.86 -12.64
CA LEU A 175 4.63 17.05 -11.65
C LEU A 175 3.38 17.69 -12.26
N LYS A 176 3.54 18.76 -13.08
CA LYS A 176 2.42 19.45 -13.74
C LYS A 176 1.65 18.60 -14.76
N LYS A 177 2.31 17.60 -15.36
CA LYS A 177 1.71 16.72 -16.36
C LYS A 177 1.08 15.47 -15.76
N CYS A 178 1.24 15.21 -14.45
CA CYS A 178 0.67 14.02 -13.79
C CYS A 178 -0.86 13.91 -13.84
N PRO A 179 -1.65 15.00 -13.79
CA PRO A 179 -3.12 14.93 -13.83
C PRO A 179 -3.70 14.61 -15.20
N THR A 180 -2.92 14.66 -16.25
CA THR A 180 -3.33 14.34 -17.64
C THR A 180 -2.90 12.93 -17.99
#